data_29563c5aae7c8e1abe9543ab1606e25c
#
_entry.id   29563c5aae7c8e1abe9543ab1606e25c
#
_cell.length_a   1.000
_cell.length_b   1.000
_cell.length_c   1.000
_cell.angle_alpha   90.00
_cell.angle_beta   90.00
_cell.angle_gamma   90.00
#
_symmetry.space_group_name_H-M   'P 1'
#
loop_
_entity.id
_entity.type
_entity.pdbx_description
1 polymer ?
#
loop_
_entity_poly.entity_id
_entity_poly.type
_entity_poly.pdbx_seq_one_letter_code
_entity_poly.pdbx_strand_id
1 'polypeptide(L)'
;PGTLFHAPAEAPVQSVWFGLGFRWTPVEAQRFYELTRIDWKSMLLPESWRHWFTQHPGLPDASPGIPVLHGVGPSPVCPPWQRGRKEEEPGIIRPLSSLGGGTLLVGTTQTGKGVVLTNLVSQAILRGDAVIVIDPKSSKRLRSAVIGACRAAGRPEPLEFHPAFPKRGVRLNPLGSYTRSTEIASRICAVLPRGDGAFTAFAWRAVFVMTEGMLFVGQQPTLRRFRAALERGVEELLEAALRKDLSKRVPFWEERLEALVLQQAREIRVPLGAGGGMELAAMATLWERTAGCSGSKYCPERPEAAVEGLLSVYRHSREHYAKITASLLPALSMLTAGALGESLSPKFDLSGKTDDPRPIVSLEDVISMQGVLYLGLDALPDAETASALGALLLSDLSGAAGRRYNTEASGQEAVRTSLFVDETANVINPPLIEILNKGMEAGFQCVCAMQTISDLEARLGSAAQARMALGNLNNLIALRTKDEATQKFIAEAFGRTTIWETAASVTTTAGASALPAFRAAASSSLSGRRDSVVPLEALGQLPNLEFFASLSGGRLWKGRMPILDPALEGLHLYAPVPKVPAPIGRLRAFLEARVKSLKSDRSAAFRRHFNGVKGKSLK
;
A
#
# COMPACT_ATOMS: atom_id res chain seq x y z
N PRO A 1 19.37 24.65 7.40
CA PRO A 1 20.02 23.44 7.84
C PRO A 1 20.05 23.47 9.37
N GLY A 2 19.44 22.58 10.03
CA GLY A 2 19.60 22.45 11.47
C GLY A 2 18.39 22.45 12.33
N THR A 3 17.19 22.41 11.79
CA THR A 3 16.00 22.34 12.63
C THR A 3 15.07 21.22 12.18
N LEU A 4 15.59 19.99 12.24
CA LEU A 4 14.79 18.80 11.99
C LEU A 4 13.70 18.63 13.01
N PHE A 5 13.86 19.17 14.18
CA PHE A 5 12.96 19.02 15.30
C PHE A 5 12.94 20.29 16.14
N HIS A 6 12.46 21.39 15.57
CA HIS A 6 11.70 22.30 16.38
C HIS A 6 10.26 21.77 16.49
N ALA A 7 10.14 20.50 16.90
CA ALA A 7 8.96 20.17 17.65
C ALA A 7 9.04 21.02 18.92
N PRO A 8 7.98 21.76 19.29
CA PRO A 8 7.90 22.31 20.63
C PRO A 8 8.25 21.21 21.62
N ALA A 9 8.92 21.56 22.73
CA ALA A 9 9.41 20.60 23.71
C ALA A 9 8.35 19.61 24.24
N GLU A 10 7.12 19.77 23.86
CA GLU A 10 5.92 19.00 24.18
C GLU A 10 5.20 18.45 22.94
N ALA A 11 5.86 18.34 21.77
CA ALA A 11 5.20 17.68 20.64
C ALA A 11 4.94 16.22 21.04
N PRO A 12 3.68 15.82 21.18
CA PRO A 12 3.37 14.49 21.67
C PRO A 12 3.91 13.45 20.70
N VAL A 13 4.25 12.28 21.22
CA VAL A 13 4.63 11.06 20.46
C VAL A 13 3.62 10.75 19.34
N GLN A 14 2.49 11.42 19.32
CA GLN A 14 1.38 11.30 18.38
C GLN A 14 1.38 12.42 17.31
N SER A 15 2.52 12.86 16.84
CA SER A 15 2.61 13.84 15.75
C SER A 15 3.40 13.31 14.56
N VAL A 16 3.13 13.88 13.39
CA VAL A 16 3.84 13.61 12.13
C VAL A 16 4.37 14.92 11.58
N TRP A 17 5.62 14.88 11.18
CA TRP A 17 6.31 15.99 10.55
C TRP A 17 6.30 15.83 9.03
N PHE A 18 5.86 16.88 8.34
CA PHE A 18 5.74 16.93 6.90
C PHE A 18 6.79 17.84 6.24
N GLY A 19 7.93 18.05 6.89
CA GLY A 19 8.96 18.95 6.39
C GLY A 19 8.81 20.37 6.91
N LEU A 20 9.44 21.29 6.20
CA LEU A 20 9.45 22.73 6.50
C LEU A 20 8.49 23.44 5.57
N GLY A 21 7.82 24.49 6.03
CA GLY A 21 6.92 25.23 5.16
C GLY A 21 5.97 26.16 5.88
N PHE A 22 4.96 26.61 5.16
CA PHE A 22 4.00 27.61 5.64
C PHE A 22 2.58 27.30 5.12
N ARG A 23 1.61 27.93 5.73
CA ARG A 23 0.22 27.81 5.30
C ARG A 23 0.03 28.56 3.99
N TRP A 24 -0.55 27.85 3.01
CA TRP A 24 -0.96 28.46 1.76
C TRP A 24 -2.42 28.93 1.89
N THR A 25 -2.65 30.22 1.72
CA THR A 25 -3.97 30.84 1.87
C THR A 25 -4.37 31.57 0.58
N PRO A 26 -5.58 32.11 0.49
CA PRO A 26 -5.97 32.97 -0.63
C PRO A 26 -5.04 34.16 -0.88
N VAL A 27 -4.33 34.63 0.16
CA VAL A 27 -3.36 35.73 0.00
C VAL A 27 -2.15 35.29 -0.84
N GLU A 28 -1.63 34.10 -0.58
CA GLU A 28 -0.52 33.55 -1.38
C GLU A 28 -0.97 33.24 -2.81
N ALA A 29 -2.20 32.75 -2.98
CA ALA A 29 -2.80 32.54 -4.30
C ALA A 29 -2.91 33.85 -5.09
N GLN A 30 -3.39 34.94 -4.45
CA GLN A 30 -3.48 36.28 -5.04
C GLN A 30 -2.09 36.78 -5.45
N ARG A 31 -1.10 36.66 -4.57
CA ARG A 31 0.28 37.06 -4.85
C ARG A 31 0.88 36.28 -6.02
N PHE A 32 0.68 34.97 -6.06
CA PHE A 32 1.15 34.16 -7.17
C PHE A 32 0.55 34.63 -8.50
N TYR A 33 -0.76 34.90 -8.52
CA TYR A 33 -1.46 35.39 -9.68
C TYR A 33 -0.94 36.75 -10.16
N GLU A 34 -0.74 37.68 -9.24
CA GLU A 34 -0.19 39.00 -9.55
C GLU A 34 1.24 38.90 -10.13
N LEU A 35 2.09 38.07 -9.51
CA LEU A 35 3.48 37.89 -9.92
C LEU A 35 3.63 37.21 -11.29
N THR A 36 2.74 36.29 -11.64
CA THR A 36 2.77 35.62 -12.96
C THR A 36 2.36 36.54 -14.10
N ARG A 37 1.62 37.63 -13.83
CA ARG A 37 1.22 38.61 -14.81
C ARG A 37 2.24 39.74 -15.04
N ILE A 38 3.10 39.98 -14.09
CA ILE A 38 4.09 41.03 -14.18
C ILE A 38 5.32 40.44 -14.88
N ASP A 39 5.81 41.12 -15.93
CA ASP A 39 7.15 40.85 -16.45
C ASP A 39 8.20 41.39 -15.45
N TRP A 40 8.34 40.65 -14.36
CA TRP A 40 9.24 41.01 -13.27
C TRP A 40 10.73 40.90 -13.68
N LYS A 41 11.06 40.28 -14.84
CA LYS A 41 12.37 40.37 -15.42
C LYS A 41 12.73 41.80 -15.80
N SER A 42 11.75 42.58 -16.20
CA SER A 42 11.91 44.02 -16.47
C SER A 42 12.13 44.87 -15.20
N MET A 43 11.73 44.31 -14.03
CA MET A 43 11.91 44.96 -12.73
C MET A 43 13.23 44.59 -12.05
N LEU A 44 14.04 43.75 -12.68
CA LEU A 44 15.34 43.38 -12.12
C LEU A 44 16.30 44.57 -12.20
N LEU A 45 17.11 44.71 -11.18
CA LEU A 45 18.22 45.62 -11.22
C LEU A 45 19.13 45.34 -12.43
N PRO A 46 19.72 46.34 -13.05
CA PRO A 46 20.72 46.15 -14.11
C PRO A 46 21.77 45.12 -13.69
N GLU A 47 22.29 44.37 -14.65
CA GLU A 47 23.21 43.26 -14.41
C GLU A 47 24.45 43.66 -13.59
N SER A 48 24.95 44.90 -13.83
CA SER A 48 26.04 45.50 -13.05
C SER A 48 25.72 45.63 -11.56
N TRP A 49 24.48 45.99 -11.22
CA TRP A 49 24.03 46.08 -9.84
C TRP A 49 23.79 44.71 -9.21
N ARG A 50 23.31 43.76 -9.99
CA ARG A 50 23.17 42.37 -9.55
C ARG A 50 24.52 41.77 -9.18
N HIS A 51 25.52 41.98 -10.02
CA HIS A 51 26.88 41.52 -9.76
C HIS A 51 27.49 42.18 -8.51
N TRP A 52 27.22 43.47 -8.29
CA TRP A 52 27.65 44.17 -7.09
C TRP A 52 26.96 43.57 -5.82
N PHE A 53 25.70 43.24 -5.89
CA PHE A 53 24.98 42.61 -4.78
C PHE A 53 25.44 41.18 -4.46
N THR A 54 25.86 40.42 -5.46
CA THR A 54 26.41 39.07 -5.24
C THR A 54 27.78 39.10 -4.56
N GLN A 55 28.52 40.20 -4.70
CA GLN A 55 29.81 40.40 -4.04
C GLN A 55 29.70 40.89 -2.59
N HIS A 56 28.50 41.28 -2.15
CA HIS A 56 28.27 41.79 -0.80
C HIS A 56 27.40 40.81 -0.02
N PRO A 57 27.99 39.83 0.68
CA PRO A 57 27.23 38.82 1.44
C PRO A 57 26.39 39.49 2.52
N GLY A 58 25.13 39.17 2.56
CA GLY A 58 24.13 39.74 3.48
C GLY A 58 23.10 40.66 2.82
N LEU A 59 23.34 41.08 1.58
CA LEU A 59 22.34 41.77 0.78
C LEU A 59 21.46 40.75 0.01
N PRO A 60 20.18 41.11 -0.21
CA PRO A 60 19.25 40.19 -0.88
C PRO A 60 19.68 39.94 -2.34
N ASP A 61 19.79 38.68 -2.72
CA ASP A 61 20.01 38.25 -4.08
C ASP A 61 18.76 38.52 -4.93
N ALA A 62 18.99 39.09 -6.12
CA ALA A 62 17.97 39.54 -7.06
C ALA A 62 17.73 38.55 -8.21
N SER A 63 18.07 37.25 -8.05
CA SER A 63 17.89 36.30 -9.14
C SER A 63 16.42 35.92 -9.40
N PRO A 64 16.09 35.58 -10.68
CA PRO A 64 14.73 35.40 -11.12
C PRO A 64 14.12 34.03 -10.69
N GLY A 65 13.03 34.04 -9.97
CA GLY A 65 12.19 32.90 -9.63
C GLY A 65 10.74 33.31 -9.49
N ILE A 66 9.86 32.42 -9.23
CA ILE A 66 8.50 32.74 -8.77
C ILE A 66 8.55 32.80 -7.24
N PRO A 67 8.65 34.00 -6.65
CA PRO A 67 9.04 34.13 -5.24
C PRO A 67 8.09 33.44 -4.27
N VAL A 68 6.82 33.45 -4.58
CA VAL A 68 5.80 32.85 -3.75
C VAL A 68 5.90 31.32 -3.63
N LEU A 69 6.54 30.67 -4.62
CA LEU A 69 6.76 29.22 -4.59
C LEU A 69 7.96 28.79 -3.75
N HIS A 70 8.86 29.71 -3.45
CA HIS A 70 10.05 29.39 -2.65
C HIS A 70 9.81 29.48 -1.14
N GLY A 71 8.60 29.86 -0.74
CA GLY A 71 8.21 29.84 0.66
C GLY A 71 8.93 30.84 1.54
N VAL A 72 9.00 30.52 2.79
CA VAL A 72 9.64 31.29 3.84
C VAL A 72 11.09 30.82 3.96
N GLY A 73 12.00 31.70 3.89
CA GLY A 73 13.43 31.40 4.03
C GLY A 73 14.26 32.32 3.16
N PRO A 74 15.54 32.40 3.38
CA PRO A 74 16.42 33.14 2.50
C PRO A 74 16.48 32.43 1.15
N SER A 75 15.43 32.60 0.35
CA SER A 75 15.61 32.39 -1.06
C SER A 75 16.50 33.55 -1.52
N PRO A 76 17.68 33.29 -2.04
CA PRO A 76 18.52 34.36 -2.56
C PRO A 76 17.87 35.08 -3.74
N VAL A 77 16.66 34.73 -4.10
CA VAL A 77 16.03 34.95 -5.39
C VAL A 77 14.85 35.92 -5.32
N CYS A 78 14.42 36.32 -4.15
CA CYS A 78 13.22 37.14 -4.01
C CYS A 78 13.52 38.56 -3.57
N PRO A 79 12.89 39.60 -4.18
CA PRO A 79 12.87 40.93 -3.61
C PRO A 79 12.43 40.92 -2.15
N PRO A 80 12.94 41.83 -1.31
CA PRO A 80 12.66 41.83 0.14
C PRO A 80 11.18 41.86 0.49
N TRP A 81 10.33 42.51 -0.30
CA TRP A 81 8.88 42.57 -0.11
C TRP A 81 8.12 41.29 -0.50
N GLN A 82 8.78 40.39 -1.22
CA GLN A 82 8.23 39.11 -1.65
C GLN A 82 8.78 37.95 -0.82
N ARG A 83 9.79 38.21 -0.02
CA ARG A 83 10.22 37.25 0.99
C ARG A 83 9.06 37.06 1.94
N GLY A 84 8.51 35.90 1.93
CA GLY A 84 7.79 35.46 3.08
C GLY A 84 8.73 35.68 4.26
N ARG A 85 8.21 36.13 5.35
CA ARG A 85 8.88 36.58 6.56
C ARG A 85 10.31 36.03 6.73
N LYS A 86 11.27 36.86 7.15
CA LYS A 86 12.65 36.43 7.50
C LYS A 86 12.74 35.33 8.56
N GLU A 87 11.61 34.86 9.02
CA GLU A 87 11.50 33.81 10.00
C GLU A 87 11.85 32.49 9.31
N GLU A 88 12.59 31.65 9.99
CA GLU A 88 12.88 30.27 9.58
C GLU A 88 11.59 29.56 9.20
N GLU A 89 11.61 28.79 8.12
CA GLU A 89 10.46 27.96 7.74
C GLU A 89 10.08 27.06 8.91
N PRO A 90 8.91 27.22 9.53
CA PRO A 90 8.52 26.37 10.64
C PRO A 90 8.31 24.93 10.16
N GLY A 91 8.52 23.98 11.06
CA GLY A 91 8.17 22.58 10.79
C GLY A 91 6.65 22.46 10.62
N ILE A 92 6.23 21.78 9.57
CA ILE A 92 4.82 21.41 9.38
C ILE A 92 4.56 20.17 10.24
N ILE A 93 4.11 20.39 11.47
CA ILE A 93 3.80 19.33 12.42
C ILE A 93 2.29 19.18 12.54
N ARG A 94 1.80 17.96 12.40
CA ARG A 94 0.38 17.64 12.50
C ARG A 94 0.15 16.51 13.49
N PRO A 95 -0.97 16.52 14.23
CA PRO A 95 -1.37 15.37 15.03
C PRO A 95 -1.44 14.11 14.17
N LEU A 96 -1.10 12.98 14.73
CA LEU A 96 -1.13 11.69 14.01
C LEU A 96 -2.54 11.33 13.54
N SER A 97 -3.57 11.75 14.27
CA SER A 97 -4.96 11.63 13.85
C SER A 97 -5.27 12.32 12.51
N SER A 98 -4.46 13.29 12.09
CA SER A 98 -4.61 13.93 10.78
C SER A 98 -4.25 13.00 9.60
N LEU A 99 -3.54 11.89 9.82
CA LEU A 99 -3.30 10.87 8.80
C LEU A 99 -4.49 9.91 8.61
N GLY A 100 -5.55 10.06 9.39
CA GLY A 100 -6.76 9.26 9.23
C GLY A 100 -7.38 9.41 7.84
N GLY A 101 -7.87 8.30 7.28
CA GLY A 101 -8.46 8.27 5.95
C GLY A 101 -7.45 8.22 4.79
N GLY A 102 -6.23 7.81 5.06
CA GLY A 102 -5.19 7.63 4.05
C GLY A 102 -4.57 8.93 3.51
N THR A 103 -3.39 8.78 2.91
CA THR A 103 -2.62 9.88 2.32
C THR A 103 -2.23 9.53 0.89
N LEU A 104 -2.58 10.38 -0.05
CA LEU A 104 -2.14 10.32 -1.43
C LEU A 104 -0.87 11.15 -1.61
N LEU A 105 0.17 10.54 -2.14
CA LEU A 105 1.43 11.20 -2.50
C LEU A 105 1.60 11.16 -4.02
N VAL A 106 1.49 12.31 -4.68
CA VAL A 106 1.56 12.40 -6.15
C VAL A 106 2.76 13.22 -6.59
N GLY A 107 3.41 12.79 -7.67
CA GLY A 107 4.50 13.55 -8.29
C GLY A 107 5.21 12.76 -9.37
N THR A 108 5.71 13.44 -10.39
CA THR A 108 6.50 12.83 -11.46
C THR A 108 7.82 12.25 -10.94
N THR A 109 8.52 11.52 -11.79
CA THR A 109 9.85 10.98 -11.46
C THR A 109 10.83 12.11 -11.09
N GLN A 110 11.74 11.83 -10.15
CA GLN A 110 12.80 12.74 -9.70
C GLN A 110 12.33 14.05 -9.04
N THR A 111 11.06 14.18 -8.66
CA THR A 111 10.56 15.38 -7.96
C THR A 111 10.73 15.32 -6.44
N GLY A 112 11.09 14.16 -5.89
CA GLY A 112 11.27 13.97 -4.44
C GLY A 112 10.22 13.08 -3.78
N LYS A 113 9.32 12.43 -4.55
CA LYS A 113 8.31 11.49 -4.02
C LYS A 113 8.91 10.46 -3.07
N GLY A 114 9.97 9.77 -3.51
CA GLY A 114 10.68 8.78 -2.66
C GLY A 114 11.29 9.39 -1.40
N VAL A 115 11.66 10.68 -1.39
CA VAL A 115 12.17 11.35 -0.19
C VAL A 115 11.04 11.57 0.82
N VAL A 116 9.88 12.03 0.36
CA VAL A 116 8.70 12.19 1.23
C VAL A 116 8.30 10.84 1.82
N LEU A 117 8.20 9.81 0.97
CA LEU A 117 7.84 8.46 1.40
C LEU A 117 8.84 7.92 2.43
N THR A 118 10.15 8.04 2.17
CA THR A 118 11.22 7.64 3.09
C THR A 118 11.09 8.32 4.45
N ASN A 119 10.82 9.64 4.47
CA ASN A 119 10.62 10.38 5.72
C ASN A 119 9.41 9.86 6.51
N LEU A 120 8.29 9.62 5.86
CA LEU A 120 7.07 9.15 6.52
C LEU A 120 7.23 7.71 7.05
N VAL A 121 7.84 6.82 6.26
CA VAL A 121 8.17 5.44 6.68
C VAL A 121 9.09 5.46 7.90
N SER A 122 10.17 6.27 7.86
CA SER A 122 11.12 6.36 8.96
C SER A 122 10.45 6.83 10.26
N GLN A 123 9.56 7.81 10.16
CA GLN A 123 8.80 8.29 11.33
C GLN A 123 7.86 7.21 11.89
N ALA A 124 7.20 6.42 11.04
CA ALA A 124 6.35 5.32 11.49
C ALA A 124 7.17 4.24 12.23
N ILE A 125 8.36 3.90 11.72
CA ILE A 125 9.27 2.97 12.36
C ILE A 125 9.74 3.50 13.71
N LEU A 126 10.14 4.78 13.79
CA LEU A 126 10.59 5.43 15.02
C LEU A 126 9.48 5.51 16.08
N ARG A 127 8.23 5.67 15.69
CA ARG A 127 7.08 5.65 16.60
C ARG A 127 6.79 4.27 17.20
N GLY A 128 7.26 3.21 16.58
CA GLY A 128 6.98 1.83 17.01
C GLY A 128 5.76 1.20 16.32
N ASP A 129 5.25 1.79 15.24
CA ASP A 129 4.14 1.21 14.47
C ASP A 129 4.54 -0.17 13.92
N ALA A 130 3.58 -1.04 13.66
CA ALA A 130 3.76 -2.12 12.70
C ALA A 130 3.86 -1.48 11.31
N VAL A 131 4.93 -1.74 10.58
CA VAL A 131 5.18 -1.07 9.29
C VAL A 131 5.28 -2.09 8.17
N ILE A 132 4.46 -1.92 7.16
CA ILE A 132 4.49 -2.73 5.94
C ILE A 132 4.76 -1.80 4.75
N VAL A 133 5.84 -2.06 4.04
CA VAL A 133 6.23 -1.29 2.85
C VAL A 133 6.11 -2.21 1.64
N ILE A 134 5.26 -1.83 0.70
CA ILE A 134 5.12 -2.50 -0.61
C ILE A 134 5.80 -1.60 -1.64
N ASP A 135 6.89 -2.10 -2.21
CA ASP A 135 7.74 -1.38 -3.15
C ASP A 135 7.86 -2.17 -4.47
N PRO A 136 7.00 -1.90 -5.46
CA PRO A 136 7.08 -2.54 -6.76
C PRO A 136 8.41 -2.33 -7.50
N LYS A 137 9.09 -1.19 -7.27
CA LYS A 137 10.36 -0.86 -7.91
C LYS A 137 11.58 -1.47 -7.23
N SER A 138 11.44 -1.97 -6.02
CA SER A 138 12.55 -2.46 -5.20
C SER A 138 13.67 -1.44 -5.01
N SER A 139 13.29 -0.24 -4.60
CA SER A 139 14.18 0.91 -4.45
C SER A 139 15.25 0.66 -3.38
N LYS A 140 16.52 0.64 -3.80
CA LYS A 140 17.66 0.52 -2.88
C LYS A 140 17.66 1.61 -1.80
N ARG A 141 17.27 2.83 -2.17
CA ARG A 141 17.20 3.96 -1.24
C ARG A 141 16.12 3.77 -0.18
N LEU A 142 14.92 3.39 -0.58
CA LEU A 142 13.82 3.16 0.36
C LEU A 142 14.15 2.00 1.30
N ARG A 143 14.67 0.89 0.76
CA ARG A 143 15.14 -0.25 1.55
C ARG A 143 16.20 0.14 2.58
N SER A 144 17.26 0.87 2.16
CA SER A 144 18.32 1.33 3.06
C SER A 144 17.78 2.25 4.16
N ALA A 145 16.82 3.11 3.84
CA ALA A 145 16.18 3.99 4.82
C ALA A 145 15.35 3.22 5.84
N VAL A 146 14.64 2.17 5.42
CA VAL A 146 13.89 1.29 6.34
C VAL A 146 14.85 0.59 7.31
N ILE A 147 15.98 0.06 6.82
CA ILE A 147 17.02 -0.57 7.65
C ILE A 147 17.63 0.45 8.63
N GLY A 148 18.01 1.64 8.12
CA GLY A 148 18.56 2.71 8.95
C GLY A 148 17.59 3.18 10.03
N ALA A 149 16.31 3.32 9.69
CA ALA A 149 15.27 3.69 10.66
C ALA A 149 15.06 2.62 11.75
N CYS A 150 15.11 1.33 11.41
CA CYS A 150 15.05 0.25 12.38
C CYS A 150 16.24 0.30 13.35
N ARG A 151 17.44 0.50 12.83
CA ARG A 151 18.65 0.65 13.65
C ARG A 151 18.57 1.88 14.57
N ALA A 152 18.15 3.03 14.03
CA ALA A 152 17.98 4.24 14.81
C ALA A 152 16.91 4.10 15.91
N ALA A 153 15.83 3.36 15.64
CA ALA A 153 14.80 3.04 16.61
C ALA A 153 15.21 1.96 17.62
N GLY A 154 16.37 1.33 17.44
CA GLY A 154 16.80 0.16 18.23
C GLY A 154 15.84 -1.04 18.07
N ARG A 155 15.18 -1.14 16.92
CA ARG A 155 14.29 -2.26 16.56
C ARG A 155 15.10 -3.36 15.87
N PRO A 156 14.60 -4.60 15.82
CA PRO A 156 15.15 -5.64 14.96
C PRO A 156 15.25 -5.18 13.51
N GLU A 157 16.18 -5.74 12.75
CA GLU A 157 16.24 -5.50 11.31
C GLU A 157 14.89 -5.85 10.66
N PRO A 158 14.51 -5.12 9.58
CA PRO A 158 13.26 -5.38 8.91
C PRO A 158 13.23 -6.80 8.35
N LEU A 159 12.07 -7.41 8.40
CA LEU A 159 11.79 -8.60 7.63
C LEU A 159 11.75 -8.21 6.16
N GLU A 160 12.42 -8.97 5.31
CA GLU A 160 12.52 -8.67 3.89
C GLU A 160 11.96 -9.82 3.05
N PHE A 161 11.26 -9.46 1.99
CA PHE A 161 10.87 -10.39 0.94
C PHE A 161 11.17 -9.77 -0.43
N HIS A 162 11.80 -10.55 -1.32
CA HIS A 162 12.15 -10.07 -2.66
C HIS A 162 12.21 -11.25 -3.65
N PRO A 163 11.47 -11.22 -4.78
CA PRO A 163 11.43 -12.31 -5.75
C PRO A 163 12.79 -12.67 -6.35
N ALA A 164 13.63 -11.66 -6.64
CA ALA A 164 14.97 -11.88 -7.19
C ALA A 164 15.97 -12.45 -6.17
N PHE A 165 15.68 -12.34 -4.88
CA PHE A 165 16.53 -12.86 -3.80
C PHE A 165 15.76 -13.81 -2.88
N PRO A 166 15.09 -14.84 -3.42
CA PRO A 166 14.17 -15.67 -2.66
C PRO A 166 14.82 -16.47 -1.52
N LYS A 167 16.14 -16.66 -1.57
CA LYS A 167 16.90 -17.35 -0.50
C LYS A 167 17.26 -16.41 0.67
N ARG A 168 17.00 -15.12 0.56
CA ARG A 168 17.22 -14.13 1.60
C ARG A 168 15.89 -13.69 2.18
N GLY A 169 15.90 -13.30 3.45
CA GLY A 169 14.70 -12.75 4.08
C GLY A 169 13.75 -13.81 4.63
N VAL A 170 12.45 -13.62 4.44
CA VAL A 170 11.41 -14.45 5.04
C VAL A 170 10.65 -15.27 4.00
N ARG A 171 10.02 -16.36 4.48
CA ARG A 171 9.00 -17.08 3.72
C ARG A 171 7.63 -16.56 4.14
N LEU A 172 6.78 -16.25 3.17
CA LEU A 172 5.43 -15.76 3.41
C LEU A 172 4.42 -16.89 3.15
N ASN A 173 3.42 -16.98 4.01
CA ASN A 173 2.28 -17.84 3.75
C ASN A 173 1.01 -17.00 3.58
N PRO A 174 0.74 -16.47 2.39
CA PRO A 174 -0.40 -15.59 2.15
C PRO A 174 -1.76 -16.26 2.28
N LEU A 175 -1.80 -17.60 2.36
CA LEU A 175 -3.02 -18.38 2.56
C LEU A 175 -3.12 -18.97 3.97
N GLY A 176 -2.19 -18.64 4.88
CA GLY A 176 -2.11 -19.25 6.20
C GLY A 176 -3.05 -18.67 7.24
N SER A 177 -3.41 -17.39 7.10
CA SER A 177 -4.24 -16.67 8.08
C SER A 177 -5.62 -16.40 7.48
N TYR A 178 -6.65 -17.07 7.95
CA TYR A 178 -8.04 -16.89 7.52
C TYR A 178 -9.01 -17.26 8.64
N THR A 179 -10.19 -16.69 8.62
CA THR A 179 -11.32 -17.06 9.49
C THR A 179 -12.31 -17.94 8.73
N ARG A 180 -12.48 -17.67 7.44
CA ARG A 180 -13.40 -18.40 6.55
C ARG A 180 -12.64 -18.88 5.32
N SER A 181 -12.97 -20.07 4.86
CA SER A 181 -12.45 -20.66 3.62
C SER A 181 -12.68 -19.79 2.38
N THR A 182 -13.77 -19.01 2.38
CA THR A 182 -14.07 -18.04 1.32
C THR A 182 -13.01 -16.97 1.16
N GLU A 183 -12.27 -16.61 2.22
CA GLU A 183 -11.17 -15.64 2.16
C GLU A 183 -10.03 -16.16 1.29
N ILE A 184 -9.72 -17.45 1.38
CA ILE A 184 -8.67 -18.10 0.58
C ILE A 184 -9.02 -18.05 -0.90
N ALA A 185 -10.27 -18.40 -1.24
CA ALA A 185 -10.75 -18.33 -2.62
C ALA A 185 -10.66 -16.90 -3.18
N SER A 186 -11.08 -15.92 -2.39
CA SER A 186 -11.02 -14.51 -2.78
C SER A 186 -9.59 -14.01 -2.97
N ARG A 187 -8.65 -14.44 -2.12
CA ARG A 187 -7.21 -14.08 -2.24
C ARG A 187 -6.59 -14.64 -3.51
N ILE A 188 -6.85 -15.90 -3.82
CA ILE A 188 -6.34 -16.52 -5.06
C ILE A 188 -6.97 -15.85 -6.28
N CYS A 189 -8.26 -15.56 -6.25
CA CYS A 189 -8.92 -14.89 -7.37
C CYS A 189 -8.53 -13.42 -7.52
N ALA A 190 -7.99 -12.78 -6.47
CA ALA A 190 -7.48 -11.41 -6.56
C ALA A 190 -6.26 -11.26 -7.49
N VAL A 191 -5.55 -12.36 -7.80
CA VAL A 191 -4.42 -12.34 -8.75
C VAL A 191 -4.86 -12.42 -10.20
N LEU A 192 -6.14 -12.73 -10.46
CA LEU A 192 -6.64 -12.82 -11.83
C LEU A 192 -6.69 -11.44 -12.48
N PRO A 193 -6.32 -11.34 -13.77
CA PRO A 193 -6.56 -10.15 -14.55
C PRO A 193 -8.06 -9.82 -14.53
N ARG A 194 -8.39 -8.54 -14.53
CA ARG A 194 -9.78 -8.11 -14.65
C ARG A 194 -10.33 -8.51 -16.02
N GLY A 195 -11.36 -9.32 -16.01
CA GLY A 195 -11.99 -9.87 -17.20
C GLY A 195 -13.48 -10.10 -16.98
N ASP A 196 -14.07 -10.95 -17.80
CA ASP A 196 -15.47 -11.33 -17.70
C ASP A 196 -15.81 -11.86 -16.30
N GLY A 197 -16.78 -11.22 -15.65
CA GLY A 197 -17.21 -11.57 -14.28
C GLY A 197 -17.67 -13.03 -14.14
N ALA A 198 -18.20 -13.63 -15.22
CA ALA A 198 -18.62 -15.03 -15.22
C ALA A 198 -17.42 -15.97 -15.02
N PHE A 199 -16.29 -15.72 -15.68
CA PHE A 199 -15.07 -16.53 -15.50
C PHE A 199 -14.49 -16.40 -14.10
N THR A 200 -14.49 -15.20 -13.55
CA THR A 200 -14.03 -14.97 -12.17
C THR A 200 -14.89 -15.72 -11.17
N ALA A 201 -16.21 -15.75 -11.36
CA ALA A 201 -17.13 -16.47 -10.48
C ALA A 201 -16.92 -18.00 -10.54
N PHE A 202 -16.69 -18.56 -11.73
CA PHE A 202 -16.37 -19.98 -11.89
C PHE A 202 -15.03 -20.34 -11.25
N ALA A 203 -14.00 -19.54 -11.47
CA ALA A 203 -12.70 -19.72 -10.87
C ALA A 203 -12.78 -19.66 -9.34
N TRP A 204 -13.52 -18.70 -8.81
CA TRP A 204 -13.74 -18.55 -7.38
C TRP A 204 -14.42 -19.79 -6.79
N ARG A 205 -15.49 -20.28 -7.43
CA ARG A 205 -16.19 -21.49 -6.99
C ARG A 205 -15.28 -22.71 -6.97
N ALA A 206 -14.49 -22.93 -8.02
CA ALA A 206 -13.57 -24.05 -8.09
C ALA A 206 -12.50 -23.99 -6.99
N VAL A 207 -11.90 -22.82 -6.79
CA VAL A 207 -10.91 -22.60 -5.71
C VAL A 207 -11.54 -22.79 -4.34
N PHE A 208 -12.76 -22.30 -4.14
CA PHE A 208 -13.49 -22.49 -2.88
C PHE A 208 -13.72 -23.96 -2.57
N VAL A 209 -14.21 -24.74 -3.55
CA VAL A 209 -14.45 -26.19 -3.39
C VAL A 209 -13.14 -26.92 -3.09
N MET A 210 -12.06 -26.62 -3.81
CA MET A 210 -10.74 -27.19 -3.55
C MET A 210 -10.26 -26.81 -2.13
N THR A 211 -10.52 -25.58 -1.67
CA THR A 211 -10.18 -25.14 -0.30
C THR A 211 -10.90 -25.98 0.73
N GLU A 212 -12.23 -26.11 0.62
CA GLU A 212 -13.04 -26.95 1.51
C GLU A 212 -12.54 -28.39 1.55
N GLY A 213 -12.25 -28.95 0.36
CA GLY A 213 -11.70 -30.31 0.25
C GLY A 213 -10.35 -30.47 0.96
N MET A 214 -9.41 -29.52 0.74
CA MET A 214 -8.10 -29.55 1.40
C MET A 214 -8.25 -29.46 2.91
N LEU A 215 -9.07 -28.54 3.40
CA LEU A 215 -9.33 -28.39 4.84
C LEU A 215 -9.99 -29.63 5.44
N PHE A 216 -10.97 -30.21 4.73
CA PHE A 216 -11.63 -31.43 5.16
C PHE A 216 -10.64 -32.58 5.33
N VAL A 217 -9.72 -32.80 4.40
CA VAL A 217 -8.71 -33.87 4.52
C VAL A 217 -7.55 -33.51 5.48
N GLY A 218 -7.54 -32.31 6.05
CA GLY A 218 -6.49 -31.84 6.96
C GLY A 218 -5.24 -31.33 6.26
N GLN A 219 -5.34 -30.99 4.98
CA GLN A 219 -4.26 -30.39 4.22
C GLN A 219 -4.32 -28.87 4.32
N GLN A 220 -3.21 -28.24 4.63
CA GLN A 220 -3.12 -26.77 4.58
C GLN A 220 -3.17 -26.26 3.12
N PRO A 221 -4.04 -25.28 2.81
CA PRO A 221 -4.05 -24.64 1.51
C PRO A 221 -2.73 -23.90 1.24
N THR A 222 -2.12 -24.17 0.07
CA THR A 222 -0.92 -23.48 -0.41
C THR A 222 -1.04 -23.24 -1.91
N LEU A 223 -0.38 -22.21 -2.43
CA LEU A 223 -0.42 -21.93 -3.88
C LEU A 223 0.04 -23.13 -4.72
N ARG A 224 1.05 -23.86 -4.25
CA ARG A 224 1.54 -25.08 -4.94
C ARG A 224 0.49 -26.18 -4.98
N ARG A 225 -0.30 -26.37 -3.91
CA ARG A 225 -1.37 -27.38 -3.90
C ARG A 225 -2.50 -27.01 -4.86
N PHE A 226 -2.89 -25.74 -4.88
CA PHE A 226 -3.88 -25.26 -5.85
C PHE A 226 -3.39 -25.42 -7.28
N ARG A 227 -2.13 -25.07 -7.56
CA ARG A 227 -1.55 -25.30 -8.87
C ARG A 227 -1.58 -26.78 -9.23
N ALA A 228 -1.14 -27.67 -8.34
CA ALA A 228 -1.15 -29.12 -8.60
C ALA A 228 -2.55 -29.67 -8.86
N ALA A 229 -3.56 -29.23 -8.09
CA ALA A 229 -4.95 -29.61 -8.30
C ALA A 229 -5.51 -29.09 -9.63
N LEU A 230 -5.09 -27.91 -10.08
CA LEU A 230 -5.49 -27.37 -11.38
C LEU A 230 -4.78 -28.06 -12.56
N GLU A 231 -3.51 -28.47 -12.41
CA GLU A 231 -2.73 -29.15 -13.45
C GLU A 231 -3.11 -30.63 -13.61
N ARG A 232 -3.29 -31.33 -12.50
CA ARG A 232 -3.50 -32.78 -12.48
C ARG A 232 -4.97 -33.17 -12.37
N GLY A 233 -5.84 -32.22 -12.01
CA GLY A 233 -7.23 -32.46 -11.66
C GLY A 233 -7.44 -32.57 -10.16
N VAL A 234 -8.70 -32.71 -9.76
CA VAL A 234 -9.12 -32.82 -8.36
C VAL A 234 -9.18 -34.26 -7.86
N GLU A 235 -8.80 -35.24 -8.69
CA GLU A 235 -8.97 -36.66 -8.46
C GLU A 235 -8.29 -37.13 -7.17
N GLU A 236 -7.02 -36.79 -6.96
CA GLU A 236 -6.28 -37.15 -5.76
C GLU A 236 -6.93 -36.56 -4.47
N LEU A 237 -7.38 -35.33 -4.56
CA LEU A 237 -8.06 -34.66 -3.45
C LEU A 237 -9.44 -35.26 -3.17
N LEU A 238 -10.18 -35.55 -4.24
CA LEU A 238 -11.49 -36.19 -4.17
C LEU A 238 -11.38 -37.59 -3.57
N GLU A 239 -10.41 -38.39 -4.00
CA GLU A 239 -10.17 -39.72 -3.44
C GLU A 239 -9.90 -39.66 -1.94
N ALA A 240 -8.99 -38.78 -1.51
CA ALA A 240 -8.69 -38.60 -0.09
C ALA A 240 -9.92 -38.16 0.71
N ALA A 241 -10.73 -37.27 0.15
CA ALA A 241 -11.95 -36.79 0.79
C ALA A 241 -13.03 -37.89 0.86
N LEU A 242 -13.22 -38.66 -0.20
CA LEU A 242 -14.16 -39.79 -0.23
C LEU A 242 -13.75 -40.86 0.78
N ARG A 243 -12.48 -41.25 0.82
CA ARG A 243 -11.98 -42.23 1.79
C ARG A 243 -12.24 -41.76 3.22
N LYS A 244 -11.97 -40.49 3.53
CA LYS A 244 -12.19 -39.94 4.86
C LYS A 244 -13.68 -39.89 5.24
N ASP A 245 -14.57 -39.47 4.34
CA ASP A 245 -15.99 -39.41 4.61
C ASP A 245 -16.64 -40.80 4.70
N LEU A 246 -16.30 -41.68 3.76
CA LEU A 246 -16.81 -43.05 3.77
C LEU A 246 -16.35 -43.82 5.01
N SER A 247 -15.08 -43.72 5.40
CA SER A 247 -14.58 -44.39 6.62
C SER A 247 -15.26 -43.92 7.90
N LYS A 248 -15.69 -42.67 7.95
CA LYS A 248 -16.40 -42.11 9.10
C LYS A 248 -17.87 -42.49 9.12
N ARG A 249 -18.50 -42.48 7.95
CA ARG A 249 -19.95 -42.51 7.80
C ARG A 249 -20.53 -43.89 7.46
N VAL A 250 -19.77 -44.70 6.74
CA VAL A 250 -20.27 -45.95 6.17
C VAL A 250 -19.56 -47.16 6.80
N PRO A 251 -20.27 -47.97 7.62
CA PRO A 251 -19.71 -49.21 8.15
C PRO A 251 -19.33 -50.18 7.01
N PHE A 252 -18.17 -50.81 7.16
CA PHE A 252 -17.66 -51.80 6.16
C PHE A 252 -17.57 -51.23 4.74
N TRP A 253 -17.16 -49.96 4.63
CA TRP A 253 -17.12 -49.26 3.33
C TRP A 253 -16.12 -49.88 2.36
N GLU A 254 -15.02 -50.45 2.82
CA GLU A 254 -14.00 -51.09 1.98
C GLU A 254 -14.54 -52.32 1.29
N GLU A 255 -15.22 -53.19 2.03
CA GLU A 255 -15.85 -54.39 1.48
C GLU A 255 -16.94 -54.07 0.45
N ARG A 256 -17.72 -53.01 0.74
CA ARG A 256 -18.74 -52.51 -0.20
C ARG A 256 -18.14 -51.89 -1.43
N LEU A 257 -16.98 -51.22 -1.30
CA LEU A 257 -16.22 -50.67 -2.43
C LEU A 257 -15.68 -51.79 -3.33
N GLU A 258 -15.06 -52.80 -2.73
CA GLU A 258 -14.57 -53.99 -3.48
C GLU A 258 -15.66 -54.66 -4.28
N ALA A 259 -16.82 -54.86 -3.67
CA ALA A 259 -17.98 -55.43 -4.35
C ALA A 259 -18.45 -54.60 -5.54
N LEU A 260 -18.46 -53.26 -5.39
CA LEU A 260 -18.79 -52.34 -6.49
C LEU A 260 -17.75 -52.33 -7.60
N VAL A 261 -16.47 -52.34 -7.27
CA VAL A 261 -15.37 -52.39 -8.24
C VAL A 261 -15.47 -53.68 -9.05
N LEU A 262 -15.71 -54.83 -8.40
CA LEU A 262 -15.91 -56.10 -9.07
C LEU A 262 -17.14 -56.11 -9.98
N GLN A 263 -18.25 -55.53 -9.54
CA GLN A 263 -19.45 -55.36 -10.36
C GLN A 263 -19.18 -54.49 -11.59
N GLN A 264 -18.58 -53.33 -11.44
CA GLN A 264 -18.27 -52.41 -12.54
C GLN A 264 -17.25 -53.00 -13.52
N ALA A 265 -16.24 -53.73 -13.01
CA ALA A 265 -15.27 -54.42 -13.85
C ALA A 265 -15.91 -55.50 -14.77
N ARG A 266 -16.92 -56.20 -14.24
CA ARG A 266 -17.70 -57.18 -15.03
C ARG A 266 -18.56 -56.51 -16.11
N GLU A 267 -19.17 -55.37 -15.79
CA GLU A 267 -20.01 -54.64 -16.73
C GLU A 267 -19.23 -54.01 -17.89
N ILE A 268 -18.00 -53.47 -17.64
CA ILE A 268 -17.17 -52.76 -18.62
C ILE A 268 -16.18 -53.70 -19.35
N ARG A 269 -16.04 -54.97 -18.95
CA ARG A 269 -15.10 -55.96 -19.50
C ARG A 269 -13.62 -55.50 -19.48
N VAL A 270 -13.20 -54.77 -18.48
CA VAL A 270 -11.82 -54.28 -18.32
C VAL A 270 -11.07 -55.20 -17.35
N PRO A 271 -9.76 -55.55 -17.63
CA PRO A 271 -8.97 -56.35 -16.71
C PRO A 271 -8.81 -55.67 -15.34
N LEU A 272 -8.97 -56.46 -14.28
CA LEU A 272 -8.70 -56.06 -12.90
C LEU A 272 -7.22 -55.61 -12.81
N GLY A 273 -7.00 -54.35 -12.48
CA GLY A 273 -5.66 -53.75 -12.33
C GLY A 273 -5.33 -52.59 -13.29
N ALA A 274 -6.20 -52.30 -14.26
CA ALA A 274 -5.95 -51.23 -15.25
C ALA A 274 -6.50 -49.85 -14.86
N GLY A 275 -6.87 -49.59 -13.58
CA GLY A 275 -7.47 -48.29 -13.40
C GLY A 275 -7.69 -47.75 -12.01
N GLY A 276 -6.82 -46.87 -11.53
CA GLY A 276 -7.14 -45.96 -10.44
C GLY A 276 -8.40 -45.10 -10.70
N GLY A 277 -8.75 -44.88 -11.95
CA GLY A 277 -10.00 -44.21 -12.34
C GLY A 277 -11.28 -45.03 -12.02
N MET A 278 -11.21 -46.36 -12.06
CA MET A 278 -12.36 -47.23 -11.74
C MET A 278 -12.65 -47.26 -10.25
N GLU A 279 -11.63 -47.29 -9.41
CA GLU A 279 -11.79 -47.27 -7.96
C GLU A 279 -12.41 -45.92 -7.48
N LEU A 280 -11.92 -44.81 -8.03
CA LEU A 280 -12.47 -43.48 -7.74
C LEU A 280 -13.94 -43.37 -8.19
N ALA A 281 -14.29 -43.87 -9.36
CA ALA A 281 -15.67 -43.90 -9.86
C ALA A 281 -16.58 -44.76 -8.97
N ALA A 282 -16.09 -45.91 -8.51
CA ALA A 282 -16.79 -46.77 -7.58
C ALA A 282 -16.99 -46.12 -6.20
N MET A 283 -15.95 -45.45 -5.68
CA MET A 283 -16.08 -44.66 -4.42
C MET A 283 -17.10 -43.55 -4.57
N ALA A 284 -17.10 -42.80 -5.65
CA ALA A 284 -18.07 -41.75 -5.93
C ALA A 284 -19.50 -42.32 -5.97
N THR A 285 -19.68 -43.49 -6.65
CA THR A 285 -20.97 -44.20 -6.72
C THR A 285 -21.44 -44.68 -5.33
N LEU A 286 -20.53 -45.27 -4.53
CA LEU A 286 -20.82 -45.68 -3.17
C LEU A 286 -21.24 -44.51 -2.30
N TRP A 287 -20.53 -43.40 -2.40
CA TRP A 287 -20.82 -42.17 -1.66
C TRP A 287 -22.22 -41.64 -2.00
N GLU A 288 -22.60 -41.59 -3.27
CA GLU A 288 -23.92 -41.10 -3.69
C GLU A 288 -25.08 -42.00 -3.24
N ARG A 289 -24.90 -43.33 -3.37
CA ARG A 289 -25.89 -44.28 -2.88
C ARG A 289 -26.10 -44.12 -1.38
N THR A 290 -25.03 -43.87 -0.63
CA THR A 290 -25.10 -43.73 0.82
C THR A 290 -25.51 -42.33 1.26
N ALA A 291 -25.29 -41.30 0.45
CA ALA A 291 -25.77 -39.93 0.71
C ALA A 291 -27.31 -39.86 0.73
N GLY A 292 -27.97 -40.56 -0.16
CA GLY A 292 -29.42 -40.66 -0.18
C GLY A 292 -30.04 -41.39 1.01
N CYS A 293 -29.23 -42.15 1.76
CA CYS A 293 -29.69 -42.93 2.95
C CYS A 293 -29.35 -42.23 4.28
N SER A 294 -28.93 -40.95 4.24
CA SER A 294 -28.57 -40.18 5.43
C SER A 294 -29.65 -40.21 6.51
N GLY A 295 -29.24 -40.42 7.77
CA GLY A 295 -30.16 -40.52 8.93
C GLY A 295 -30.78 -41.91 9.12
N SER A 296 -30.44 -42.89 8.29
CA SER A 296 -30.85 -44.28 8.48
C SER A 296 -29.92 -44.99 9.48
N LYS A 297 -30.37 -46.17 9.97
CA LYS A 297 -29.55 -47.05 10.81
C LYS A 297 -28.20 -47.42 10.18
N TYR A 298 -28.09 -47.35 8.86
CA TYR A 298 -26.90 -47.73 8.08
C TYR A 298 -25.99 -46.54 7.72
N CYS A 299 -26.49 -45.30 7.82
CA CYS A 299 -25.75 -44.08 7.53
C CYS A 299 -26.22 -42.95 8.47
N PRO A 300 -25.84 -43.00 9.75
CA PRO A 300 -26.35 -42.08 10.76
C PRO A 300 -25.90 -40.63 10.56
N GLU A 301 -24.76 -40.41 9.95
CA GLU A 301 -24.18 -39.07 9.71
C GLU A 301 -24.58 -38.54 8.33
N ARG A 302 -24.66 -37.21 8.23
CA ARG A 302 -24.87 -36.54 6.95
C ARG A 302 -23.59 -36.58 6.11
N PRO A 303 -23.71 -36.64 4.76
CA PRO A 303 -22.57 -36.55 3.88
C PRO A 303 -21.91 -35.20 4.02
N GLU A 304 -20.59 -35.16 3.85
CA GLU A 304 -19.78 -33.95 3.96
C GLU A 304 -19.96 -33.08 2.71
N ALA A 305 -20.29 -31.80 2.91
CA ALA A 305 -20.51 -30.85 1.83
C ALA A 305 -19.25 -30.61 0.97
N ALA A 306 -18.06 -30.71 1.56
CA ALA A 306 -16.79 -30.62 0.83
C ALA A 306 -16.65 -31.71 -0.24
N VAL A 307 -17.10 -32.94 0.05
CA VAL A 307 -17.09 -34.06 -0.89
C VAL A 307 -18.08 -33.82 -2.02
N GLU A 308 -19.29 -33.35 -1.70
CA GLU A 308 -20.31 -33.00 -2.70
C GLU A 308 -19.79 -31.93 -3.67
N GLY A 309 -19.13 -30.90 -3.13
CA GLY A 309 -18.48 -29.85 -3.91
C GLY A 309 -17.42 -30.40 -4.87
N LEU A 310 -16.51 -31.24 -4.37
CA LEU A 310 -15.45 -31.86 -5.18
C LEU A 310 -16.02 -32.78 -6.27
N LEU A 311 -17.06 -33.57 -5.98
CA LEU A 311 -17.77 -34.40 -6.97
C LEU A 311 -18.41 -33.53 -8.05
N SER A 312 -18.98 -32.38 -7.68
CA SER A 312 -19.52 -31.42 -8.64
C SER A 312 -18.44 -30.92 -9.60
N VAL A 313 -17.23 -30.59 -9.11
CA VAL A 313 -16.09 -30.16 -9.94
C VAL A 313 -15.58 -31.31 -10.81
N TYR A 314 -15.44 -32.50 -10.25
CA TYR A 314 -14.99 -33.71 -10.96
C TYR A 314 -15.89 -34.09 -12.14
N ARG A 315 -17.22 -33.90 -11.99
CA ARG A 315 -18.22 -34.20 -13.03
C ARG A 315 -18.43 -33.10 -14.05
N HIS A 316 -17.90 -31.91 -13.79
CA HIS A 316 -18.00 -30.84 -14.79
C HIS A 316 -17.28 -31.23 -16.10
N SER A 317 -17.82 -30.75 -17.21
CA SER A 317 -17.23 -31.00 -18.52
C SER A 317 -15.78 -30.52 -18.55
N ARG A 318 -14.92 -31.27 -19.22
CA ARG A 318 -13.50 -30.89 -19.42
C ARG A 318 -13.32 -29.49 -20.01
N GLU A 319 -14.27 -29.02 -20.81
CA GLU A 319 -14.25 -27.67 -21.39
C GLU A 319 -14.39 -26.57 -20.32
N HIS A 320 -15.28 -26.73 -19.35
CA HIS A 320 -15.42 -25.76 -18.26
C HIS A 320 -14.20 -25.76 -17.33
N TYR A 321 -13.66 -26.93 -17.05
CA TYR A 321 -12.43 -27.06 -16.27
C TYR A 321 -11.23 -26.43 -17.00
N ALA A 322 -11.11 -26.66 -18.31
CA ALA A 322 -10.07 -26.04 -19.13
C ALA A 322 -10.14 -24.50 -19.13
N LYS A 323 -11.34 -23.91 -19.10
CA LYS A 323 -11.51 -22.46 -18.99
C LYS A 323 -11.04 -21.91 -17.63
N ILE A 324 -11.34 -22.62 -16.54
CA ILE A 324 -10.85 -22.25 -15.19
C ILE A 324 -9.34 -22.35 -15.13
N THR A 325 -8.78 -23.45 -15.62
CA THR A 325 -7.33 -23.65 -15.64
C THR A 325 -6.61 -22.65 -16.51
N ALA A 326 -7.16 -22.29 -17.66
CA ALA A 326 -6.57 -21.31 -18.57
C ALA A 326 -6.39 -19.91 -17.94
N SER A 327 -7.25 -19.51 -17.01
CA SER A 327 -7.15 -18.19 -16.35
C SER A 327 -6.30 -18.21 -15.08
N LEU A 328 -6.40 -19.26 -14.26
CA LEU A 328 -5.71 -19.34 -12.96
C LEU A 328 -4.30 -19.91 -13.05
N LEU A 329 -4.09 -20.89 -13.93
CA LEU A 329 -2.85 -21.64 -14.00
C LEU A 329 -1.63 -20.78 -14.35
N PRO A 330 -1.69 -19.81 -15.29
CA PRO A 330 -0.58 -18.92 -15.56
C PRO A 330 -0.17 -18.11 -14.31
N ALA A 331 -1.13 -17.51 -13.62
CA ALA A 331 -0.87 -16.70 -12.43
C ALA A 331 -0.27 -17.56 -11.29
N LEU A 332 -0.84 -18.74 -11.03
CA LEU A 332 -0.30 -19.65 -10.02
C LEU A 332 1.05 -20.23 -10.43
N SER A 333 1.29 -20.46 -11.73
CA SER A 333 2.58 -20.93 -12.22
C SER A 333 3.68 -19.91 -11.99
N MET A 334 3.43 -18.62 -12.26
CA MET A 334 4.35 -17.53 -11.95
C MET A 334 4.68 -17.48 -10.45
N LEU A 335 3.67 -17.48 -9.59
CA LEU A 335 3.84 -17.35 -8.13
C LEU A 335 4.43 -18.62 -7.47
N THR A 336 4.39 -19.76 -8.14
CA THR A 336 4.91 -21.03 -7.60
C THR A 336 6.18 -21.51 -8.29
N ALA A 337 6.73 -20.74 -9.22
CA ALA A 337 7.94 -21.07 -9.95
C ALA A 337 9.17 -21.07 -9.03
N GLY A 338 10.02 -22.08 -9.18
CA GLY A 338 11.33 -22.18 -8.56
C GLY A 338 11.37 -21.81 -7.07
N ALA A 339 12.35 -21.01 -6.70
CA ALA A 339 12.58 -20.59 -5.32
C ALA A 339 11.57 -19.55 -4.80
N LEU A 340 10.91 -18.80 -5.71
CA LEU A 340 9.80 -17.92 -5.32
C LEU A 340 8.64 -18.75 -4.75
N GLY A 341 8.30 -19.84 -5.42
CA GLY A 341 7.26 -20.75 -4.96
C GLY A 341 7.57 -21.40 -3.61
N GLU A 342 8.84 -21.65 -3.30
CA GLU A 342 9.27 -22.13 -1.97
C GLU A 342 9.06 -21.07 -0.89
N SER A 343 9.26 -19.82 -1.23
CA SER A 343 9.06 -18.70 -0.33
C SER A 343 7.59 -18.36 -0.09
N LEU A 344 6.71 -18.60 -1.07
CA LEU A 344 5.26 -18.31 -0.98
C LEU A 344 4.39 -19.53 -0.62
N SER A 345 4.96 -20.72 -0.67
CA SER A 345 4.28 -21.97 -0.30
C SER A 345 5.19 -22.80 0.60
N PRO A 346 5.50 -22.30 1.81
CA PRO A 346 6.38 -22.99 2.72
C PRO A 346 5.80 -24.35 3.10
N LYS A 347 6.66 -25.37 3.16
CA LYS A 347 6.28 -26.67 3.70
C LYS A 347 6.21 -26.56 5.21
N PHE A 348 5.08 -26.95 5.75
CA PHE A 348 4.93 -27.12 7.19
C PHE A 348 5.24 -28.58 7.52
N ASP A 349 6.42 -28.80 8.08
CA ASP A 349 6.74 -30.09 8.65
C ASP A 349 6.35 -30.11 10.13
N LEU A 350 5.46 -31.01 10.48
CA LEU A 350 5.02 -31.22 11.86
C LEU A 350 6.17 -31.73 12.74
N SER A 351 7.24 -32.28 12.14
CA SER A 351 8.42 -32.74 12.86
C SER A 351 9.38 -31.60 13.29
N GLY A 352 9.13 -30.36 12.83
CA GLY A 352 9.98 -29.19 13.13
C GLY A 352 11.35 -29.22 12.46
N LYS A 353 11.66 -30.20 11.62
CA LYS A 353 12.89 -30.27 10.82
C LYS A 353 12.63 -29.64 9.46
N THR A 354 12.97 -28.38 9.30
CA THR A 354 12.95 -27.74 7.98
C THR A 354 14.39 -27.56 7.50
N ASP A 355 14.69 -27.99 6.28
CA ASP A 355 15.99 -27.75 5.65
C ASP A 355 16.22 -26.25 5.34
N ASP A 356 15.21 -25.43 5.49
CA ASP A 356 15.25 -24.00 5.22
C ASP A 356 15.19 -23.20 6.52
N PRO A 357 16.30 -22.52 6.91
CA PRO A 357 16.39 -21.79 8.17
C PRO A 357 15.59 -20.49 8.19
N ARG A 358 15.04 -20.05 7.04
CA ARG A 358 14.30 -18.79 6.96
C ARG A 358 12.99 -18.88 7.73
N PRO A 359 12.63 -17.85 8.50
CA PRO A 359 11.37 -17.84 9.24
C PRO A 359 10.17 -17.83 8.28
N ILE A 360 9.11 -18.53 8.67
CA ILE A 360 7.80 -18.42 8.03
C ILE A 360 7.01 -17.38 8.81
N VAL A 361 6.50 -16.37 8.14
CA VAL A 361 5.71 -15.30 8.74
C VAL A 361 4.43 -15.07 7.94
N SER A 362 3.36 -14.75 8.63
CA SER A 362 2.16 -14.18 8.02
C SER A 362 2.17 -12.65 8.19
N LEU A 363 1.37 -11.95 7.39
CA LEU A 363 1.22 -10.49 7.57
C LEU A 363 0.60 -10.15 8.93
N GLU A 364 -0.25 -11.02 9.44
CA GLU A 364 -0.84 -10.89 10.79
C GLU A 364 0.21 -11.01 11.91
N ASP A 365 1.18 -11.93 11.77
CA ASP A 365 2.31 -12.04 12.69
C ASP A 365 3.13 -10.76 12.72
N VAL A 366 3.42 -10.19 11.54
CA VAL A 366 4.15 -8.92 11.43
C VAL A 366 3.42 -7.81 12.16
N ILE A 367 2.10 -7.71 11.99
CA ILE A 367 1.29 -6.70 12.67
C ILE A 367 1.29 -6.95 14.19
N SER A 368 1.04 -8.17 14.61
CA SER A 368 0.93 -8.53 16.04
C SER A 368 2.24 -8.32 16.80
N MET A 369 3.36 -8.60 16.16
CA MET A 369 4.71 -8.35 16.72
C MET A 369 5.13 -6.88 16.59
N GLN A 370 4.29 -6.02 16.00
CA GLN A 370 4.65 -4.66 15.60
C GLN A 370 5.93 -4.65 14.75
N GLY A 371 6.10 -5.63 13.89
CA GLY A 371 7.27 -5.80 13.04
C GLY A 371 7.39 -4.73 11.95
N VAL A 372 8.53 -4.73 11.27
CA VAL A 372 8.74 -3.96 10.04
C VAL A 372 8.98 -4.96 8.91
N LEU A 373 8.16 -4.89 7.87
CA LEU A 373 8.26 -5.74 6.69
C LEU A 373 8.46 -4.89 5.44
N TYR A 374 9.52 -5.18 4.70
CA TYR A 374 9.79 -4.60 3.39
C TYR A 374 9.53 -5.63 2.29
N LEU A 375 8.61 -5.34 1.40
CA LEU A 375 8.21 -6.15 0.26
C LEU A 375 8.69 -5.49 -1.03
N GLY A 376 9.87 -5.86 -1.50
CA GLY A 376 10.34 -5.50 -2.83
C GLY A 376 9.73 -6.46 -3.85
N LEU A 377 8.96 -5.95 -4.83
CA LEU A 377 8.23 -6.81 -5.78
C LEU A 377 8.95 -7.00 -7.11
N ASP A 378 10.01 -6.21 -7.38
CA ASP A 378 10.86 -6.31 -8.57
C ASP A 378 10.10 -6.21 -9.89
N ALA A 379 9.22 -5.21 -10.01
CA ALA A 379 8.35 -5.05 -11.17
C ALA A 379 9.08 -4.65 -12.47
N LEU A 380 10.35 -4.24 -12.40
CA LEU A 380 11.09 -3.80 -13.59
C LEU A 380 11.37 -4.97 -14.57
N PRO A 381 11.88 -6.12 -14.12
CA PRO A 381 12.06 -7.28 -15.00
C PRO A 381 10.76 -8.05 -15.26
N ASP A 382 9.81 -8.07 -14.33
CA ASP A 382 8.58 -8.85 -14.41
C ASP A 382 7.40 -8.15 -13.70
N ALA A 383 6.74 -7.28 -14.45
CA ALA A 383 5.61 -6.49 -13.96
C ALA A 383 4.37 -7.33 -13.64
N GLU A 384 4.17 -8.45 -14.36
CA GLU A 384 3.00 -9.32 -14.15
C GLU A 384 3.12 -10.09 -12.84
N THR A 385 4.27 -10.73 -12.60
CA THR A 385 4.53 -11.41 -11.32
C THR A 385 4.48 -10.44 -10.14
N ALA A 386 5.05 -9.25 -10.27
CA ALA A 386 5.01 -8.23 -9.23
C ALA A 386 3.58 -7.77 -8.92
N SER A 387 2.76 -7.59 -9.96
CA SER A 387 1.34 -7.23 -9.81
C SER A 387 0.52 -8.33 -9.15
N ALA A 388 0.70 -9.59 -9.58
CA ALA A 388 0.02 -10.74 -8.99
C ALA A 388 0.41 -10.93 -7.51
N LEU A 389 1.69 -10.78 -7.20
CA LEU A 389 2.21 -10.85 -5.84
C LEU A 389 1.64 -9.72 -4.97
N GLY A 390 1.66 -8.49 -5.46
CA GLY A 390 1.06 -7.34 -4.77
C GLY A 390 -0.42 -7.53 -4.51
N ALA A 391 -1.17 -8.03 -5.50
CA ALA A 391 -2.60 -8.31 -5.36
C ALA A 391 -2.89 -9.38 -4.30
N LEU A 392 -2.10 -10.45 -4.28
CA LEU A 392 -2.21 -11.53 -3.31
C LEU A 392 -1.94 -11.03 -1.87
N LEU A 393 -0.84 -10.30 -1.69
CA LEU A 393 -0.45 -9.79 -0.37
C LEU A 393 -1.41 -8.72 0.16
N LEU A 394 -1.90 -7.83 -0.70
CA LEU A 394 -2.92 -6.85 -0.32
C LEU A 394 -4.25 -7.51 0.04
N SER A 395 -4.60 -8.61 -0.63
CA SER A 395 -5.79 -9.38 -0.27
C SER A 395 -5.65 -10.10 1.08
N ASP A 396 -4.46 -10.63 1.39
CA ASP A 396 -4.17 -11.19 2.73
C ASP A 396 -4.23 -10.09 3.80
N LEU A 397 -3.65 -8.92 3.52
CA LEU A 397 -3.67 -7.79 4.44
C LEU A 397 -5.10 -7.27 4.70
N SER A 398 -5.95 -7.26 3.67
CA SER A 398 -7.38 -6.93 3.82
C SER A 398 -8.10 -7.92 4.73
N GLY A 399 -7.79 -9.21 4.62
CA GLY A 399 -8.29 -10.22 5.55
C GLY A 399 -7.84 -9.98 7.00
N ALA A 400 -6.57 -9.64 7.21
CA ALA A 400 -6.04 -9.28 8.53
C ALA A 400 -6.73 -8.02 9.09
N ALA A 401 -6.97 -7.00 8.26
CA ALA A 401 -7.71 -5.81 8.65
C ALA A 401 -9.15 -6.15 9.05
N GLY A 402 -9.84 -7.01 8.29
CA GLY A 402 -11.20 -7.45 8.59
C GLY A 402 -11.31 -8.23 9.91
N ARG A 403 -10.35 -9.11 10.20
CA ARG A 403 -10.31 -9.82 11.49
C ARG A 403 -10.14 -8.86 12.66
N ARG A 404 -9.26 -7.88 12.53
CA ARG A 404 -9.03 -6.85 13.56
C ARG A 404 -10.24 -5.95 13.77
N TYR A 405 -10.91 -5.58 12.67
CA TYR A 405 -12.14 -4.81 12.71
C TYR A 405 -13.25 -5.51 13.50
N ASN A 406 -13.36 -6.84 13.32
CA ASN A 406 -14.39 -7.65 13.96
C ASN A 406 -14.03 -8.12 15.39
N THR A 407 -12.77 -7.98 15.80
CA THR A 407 -12.35 -8.33 17.15
C THR A 407 -12.67 -7.14 18.06
N GLU A 408 -13.64 -7.29 18.93
CA GLU A 408 -13.91 -6.31 19.98
C GLU A 408 -12.65 -6.12 20.82
N ALA A 409 -12.09 -4.94 20.74
CA ALA A 409 -10.91 -4.58 21.52
C ALA A 409 -11.32 -4.57 23.01
N SER A 410 -10.96 -5.62 23.73
CA SER A 410 -11.10 -5.68 25.19
C SER A 410 -10.15 -4.67 25.85
N GLY A 411 -10.40 -3.35 25.65
CA GLY A 411 -9.70 -2.26 26.33
C GLY A 411 -8.24 -2.02 25.95
N GLN A 412 -7.64 -2.79 25.02
CA GLN A 412 -6.30 -2.53 24.48
C GLN A 412 -6.39 -1.73 23.19
N GLU A 413 -5.67 -0.60 23.12
CA GLU A 413 -5.52 0.15 21.86
C GLU A 413 -5.02 -0.79 20.76
N ALA A 414 -5.73 -0.81 19.64
CA ALA A 414 -5.34 -1.59 18.47
C ALA A 414 -3.93 -1.18 18.01
N VAL A 415 -3.06 -2.16 17.77
CA VAL A 415 -1.71 -1.91 17.27
C VAL A 415 -1.80 -1.12 15.97
N ARG A 416 -1.22 0.09 15.97
CA ARG A 416 -1.18 0.91 14.76
C ARG A 416 -0.36 0.23 13.67
N THR A 417 -0.95 0.12 12.50
CA THR A 417 -0.32 -0.47 11.31
C THR A 417 -0.17 0.59 10.23
N SER A 418 1.06 0.95 9.91
CA SER A 418 1.37 1.90 8.84
C SER A 418 1.70 1.15 7.56
N LEU A 419 0.82 1.27 6.54
CA LEU A 419 0.97 0.69 5.22
C LEU A 419 1.47 1.75 4.25
N PHE A 420 2.61 1.49 3.63
CA PHE A 420 3.19 2.34 2.60
C PHE A 420 3.24 1.59 1.29
N VAL A 421 2.65 2.15 0.25
CA VAL A 421 2.63 1.57 -1.09
C VAL A 421 3.28 2.56 -2.05
N ASP A 422 4.49 2.24 -2.52
CA ASP A 422 5.11 3.00 -3.62
C ASP A 422 4.53 2.53 -4.95
N GLU A 423 4.43 3.42 -5.93
CA GLU A 423 3.83 3.15 -7.24
C GLU A 423 2.52 2.34 -7.14
N THR A 424 1.58 2.87 -6.39
CA THR A 424 0.30 2.21 -6.07
C THR A 424 -0.44 1.70 -7.32
N ALA A 425 -0.32 2.40 -8.45
CA ALA A 425 -0.93 1.97 -9.71
C ALA A 425 -0.51 0.56 -10.15
N ASN A 426 0.71 0.10 -9.79
CA ASN A 426 1.18 -1.23 -10.15
C ASN A 426 0.49 -2.37 -9.39
N VAL A 427 -0.02 -2.09 -8.19
CA VAL A 427 -0.56 -3.11 -7.28
C VAL A 427 -2.00 -2.86 -6.86
N ILE A 428 -2.61 -1.74 -7.26
CA ILE A 428 -3.99 -1.39 -6.88
C ILE A 428 -4.98 -2.50 -7.27
N ASN A 429 -5.79 -2.87 -6.30
CA ASN A 429 -6.82 -3.90 -6.45
C ASN A 429 -8.01 -3.59 -5.51
N PRO A 430 -9.16 -4.27 -5.64
CA PRO A 430 -10.29 -4.08 -4.74
C PRO A 430 -9.95 -4.25 -3.25
N PRO A 431 -9.15 -5.25 -2.81
CA PRO A 431 -8.74 -5.36 -1.42
C PRO A 431 -8.03 -4.13 -0.86
N LEU A 432 -7.14 -3.48 -1.62
CA LEU A 432 -6.52 -2.22 -1.17
C LEU A 432 -7.56 -1.12 -1.00
N ILE A 433 -8.52 -1.02 -1.93
CA ILE A 433 -9.60 -0.03 -1.84
C ILE A 433 -10.44 -0.26 -0.57
N GLU A 434 -10.69 -1.51 -0.20
CA GLU A 434 -11.39 -1.85 1.05
C GLU A 434 -10.57 -1.46 2.30
N ILE A 435 -9.25 -1.66 2.27
CA ILE A 435 -8.37 -1.19 3.36
C ILE A 435 -8.42 0.34 3.47
N LEU A 436 -8.41 1.06 2.35
CA LEU A 436 -8.51 2.52 2.34
C LEU A 436 -9.86 2.99 2.89
N ASN A 437 -10.94 2.26 2.61
CA ASN A 437 -12.29 2.60 3.06
C ASN A 437 -12.50 2.35 4.57
N LYS A 438 -12.08 1.20 5.06
CA LYS A 438 -12.47 0.68 6.37
C LYS A 438 -11.30 0.40 7.30
N GLY A 439 -10.08 0.39 6.78
CA GLY A 439 -8.89 -0.02 7.52
C GLY A 439 -8.54 0.90 8.69
N MET A 440 -8.99 2.15 8.67
CA MET A 440 -8.71 3.10 9.76
C MET A 440 -9.24 2.60 11.10
N GLU A 441 -10.45 2.06 11.14
CA GLU A 441 -11.04 1.50 12.36
C GLU A 441 -10.30 0.24 12.83
N ALA A 442 -9.67 -0.49 11.90
CA ALA A 442 -8.77 -1.61 12.21
C ALA A 442 -7.34 -1.17 12.58
N GLY A 443 -7.09 0.15 12.74
CA GLY A 443 -5.80 0.71 13.10
C GLY A 443 -4.82 0.87 11.95
N PHE A 444 -5.28 0.82 10.68
CA PHE A 444 -4.44 1.03 9.51
C PHE A 444 -4.32 2.51 9.14
N GLN A 445 -3.09 2.94 8.85
CA GLN A 445 -2.79 4.21 8.22
C GLN A 445 -2.08 3.95 6.91
N CYS A 446 -2.68 4.38 5.80
CA CYS A 446 -2.19 4.10 4.47
C CYS A 446 -1.56 5.35 3.84
N VAL A 447 -0.40 5.18 3.22
CA VAL A 447 0.24 6.17 2.35
C VAL A 447 0.43 5.54 0.98
N CYS A 448 -0.29 6.05 -0.01
CA CYS A 448 -0.28 5.58 -1.38
C CYS A 448 0.47 6.59 -2.26
N ALA A 449 1.60 6.17 -2.83
CA ALA A 449 2.38 7.01 -3.73
C ALA A 449 2.13 6.61 -5.18
N MET A 450 2.01 7.60 -6.07
CA MET A 450 1.82 7.37 -7.52
C MET A 450 2.40 8.50 -8.35
N GLN A 451 2.57 8.28 -9.65
CA GLN A 451 3.10 9.30 -10.55
C GLN A 451 1.97 10.16 -11.10
N THR A 452 0.96 9.54 -11.67
CA THR A 452 -0.18 10.20 -12.28
C THR A 452 -1.49 9.50 -11.88
N ILE A 453 -2.58 10.21 -11.99
CA ILE A 453 -3.92 9.63 -11.83
C ILE A 453 -4.29 8.81 -13.06
N SER A 454 -3.79 9.20 -14.23
CA SER A 454 -3.99 8.48 -15.49
C SER A 454 -3.46 7.04 -15.41
N ASP A 455 -2.33 6.78 -14.72
CA ASP A 455 -1.82 5.42 -14.46
C ASP A 455 -2.81 4.59 -13.63
N LEU A 456 -3.44 5.23 -12.64
CA LEU A 456 -4.44 4.59 -11.80
C LEU A 456 -5.71 4.24 -12.60
N GLU A 457 -6.19 5.17 -13.45
CA GLU A 457 -7.35 4.96 -14.32
C GLU A 457 -7.11 3.84 -15.33
N ALA A 458 -5.94 3.83 -15.96
CA ALA A 458 -5.54 2.78 -16.88
C ALA A 458 -5.52 1.41 -16.20
N ARG A 459 -4.97 1.34 -14.98
CA ARG A 459 -4.89 0.08 -14.22
C ARG A 459 -6.24 -0.41 -13.74
N LEU A 460 -7.12 0.48 -13.30
CA LEU A 460 -8.47 0.14 -12.86
C LEU A 460 -9.44 -0.10 -14.00
N GLY A 461 -9.09 0.34 -15.22
CA GLY A 461 -9.94 0.24 -16.41
C GLY A 461 -11.17 1.15 -16.36
N SER A 462 -11.30 2.02 -15.35
CA SER A 462 -12.44 2.90 -15.15
C SER A 462 -12.07 4.14 -14.33
N ALA A 463 -12.32 5.32 -14.89
CA ALA A 463 -12.19 6.59 -14.19
C ALA A 463 -13.09 6.68 -12.95
N ALA A 464 -14.25 6.02 -12.97
CA ALA A 464 -15.15 5.99 -11.81
C ALA A 464 -14.54 5.20 -10.64
N GLN A 465 -13.91 4.05 -10.91
CA GLN A 465 -13.23 3.26 -9.89
C GLN A 465 -11.99 3.98 -9.34
N ALA A 466 -11.24 4.66 -10.21
CA ALA A 466 -10.11 5.48 -9.79
C ALA A 466 -10.56 6.60 -8.84
N ARG A 467 -11.62 7.32 -9.20
CA ARG A 467 -12.22 8.36 -8.33
C ARG A 467 -12.72 7.81 -6.99
N MET A 468 -13.31 6.62 -6.99
CA MET A 468 -13.72 5.95 -5.76
C MET A 468 -12.51 5.62 -4.87
N ALA A 469 -11.41 5.11 -5.44
CA ALA A 469 -10.19 4.85 -4.68
C ALA A 469 -9.58 6.14 -4.12
N LEU A 470 -9.50 7.19 -4.94
CA LEU A 470 -8.94 8.50 -4.57
C LEU A 470 -9.79 9.22 -3.52
N GLY A 471 -11.13 9.06 -3.57
CA GLY A 471 -12.07 9.64 -2.60
C GLY A 471 -11.87 9.14 -1.17
N ASN A 472 -11.17 8.02 -0.99
CA ASN A 472 -10.84 7.47 0.34
C ASN A 472 -9.50 7.98 0.90
N LEU A 473 -8.78 8.82 0.15
CA LEU A 473 -7.51 9.39 0.54
C LEU A 473 -7.70 10.86 0.96
N ASN A 474 -7.95 11.06 2.25
CA ASN A 474 -8.32 12.37 2.82
C ASN A 474 -7.16 13.38 2.82
N ASN A 475 -5.93 12.91 2.77
CA ASN A 475 -4.75 13.75 2.71
C ASN A 475 -4.13 13.67 1.31
N LEU A 476 -3.69 14.81 0.81
CA LEU A 476 -3.05 14.91 -0.50
C LEU A 476 -1.74 15.68 -0.37
N ILE A 477 -0.65 15.07 -0.78
CA ILE A 477 0.68 15.69 -0.91
C ILE A 477 1.05 15.67 -2.38
N ALA A 478 1.12 16.82 -3.00
CA ALA A 478 1.37 17.00 -4.41
C ALA A 478 2.73 17.66 -4.66
N LEU A 479 3.68 16.90 -5.21
CA LEU A 479 4.92 17.41 -5.77
C LEU A 479 4.69 17.86 -7.22
N ARG A 480 5.76 18.28 -7.90
CA ARG A 480 5.66 18.68 -9.30
C ARG A 480 5.02 17.57 -10.16
N THR A 481 4.02 17.93 -10.92
CA THR A 481 3.37 17.07 -11.90
C THR A 481 3.16 17.81 -13.22
N LYS A 482 3.30 17.10 -14.35
CA LYS A 482 3.12 17.64 -15.69
C LYS A 482 1.84 17.11 -16.37
N ASP A 483 1.29 16.03 -15.85
CA ASP A 483 0.06 15.43 -16.36
C ASP A 483 -1.15 16.33 -16.07
N GLU A 484 -1.85 16.77 -17.11
CA GLU A 484 -2.94 17.74 -17.02
C GLU A 484 -4.12 17.19 -16.18
N ALA A 485 -4.46 15.90 -16.35
CA ALA A 485 -5.54 15.27 -15.60
C ALA A 485 -5.22 15.26 -14.09
N THR A 486 -3.97 14.94 -13.74
CA THR A 486 -3.48 14.97 -12.37
C THR A 486 -3.44 16.39 -11.81
N GLN A 487 -2.99 17.38 -12.59
CA GLN A 487 -3.01 18.79 -12.16
C GLN A 487 -4.43 19.29 -11.87
N LYS A 488 -5.38 18.99 -12.75
CA LYS A 488 -6.80 19.36 -12.57
C LYS A 488 -7.38 18.73 -11.30
N PHE A 489 -7.16 17.44 -11.11
CA PHE A 489 -7.61 16.76 -9.90
C PHE A 489 -7.05 17.40 -8.61
N ILE A 490 -5.74 17.67 -8.59
CA ILE A 490 -5.07 18.30 -7.44
C ILE A 490 -5.64 19.70 -7.17
N ALA A 491 -5.77 20.52 -8.23
CA ALA A 491 -6.29 21.87 -8.10
C ALA A 491 -7.76 21.90 -7.62
N GLU A 492 -8.58 20.96 -8.08
CA GLU A 492 -9.95 20.78 -7.60
C GLU A 492 -10.01 20.34 -6.14
N ALA A 493 -9.15 19.40 -5.74
CA ALA A 493 -9.05 18.94 -4.36
C ALA A 493 -8.59 20.05 -3.38
N PHE A 494 -7.75 20.97 -3.84
CA PHE A 494 -7.32 22.12 -3.03
C PHE A 494 -8.36 23.24 -2.96
N GLY A 495 -9.33 23.22 -3.87
CA GLY A 495 -10.45 24.15 -3.89
C GLY A 495 -10.18 25.45 -4.66
N ARG A 496 -11.17 26.35 -4.58
CA ARG A 496 -11.17 27.60 -5.34
C ARG A 496 -11.27 28.79 -4.41
N THR A 497 -10.68 29.93 -4.84
CA THR A 497 -10.75 31.21 -4.16
C THR A 497 -11.12 32.33 -5.16
N THR A 498 -11.42 33.51 -4.65
CA THR A 498 -11.61 34.69 -5.49
C THR A 498 -10.28 35.39 -5.68
N ILE A 499 -9.85 35.53 -6.91
CA ILE A 499 -8.71 36.34 -7.32
C ILE A 499 -9.22 37.69 -7.79
N TRP A 500 -8.64 38.75 -7.24
CA TRP A 500 -9.02 40.10 -7.55
C TRP A 500 -8.11 40.69 -8.62
N GLU A 501 -8.71 41.25 -9.66
CA GLU A 501 -8.02 41.91 -10.76
C GLU A 501 -8.35 43.37 -10.79
N THR A 502 -7.33 44.23 -10.83
CA THR A 502 -7.50 45.68 -11.02
C THR A 502 -7.22 45.99 -12.49
N ALA A 503 -8.23 46.47 -13.21
CA ALA A 503 -8.06 47.03 -14.52
C ALA A 503 -8.09 48.53 -14.44
N ALA A 504 -7.01 49.17 -14.89
CA ALA A 504 -6.93 50.62 -15.01
C ALA A 504 -7.05 51.00 -16.49
N SER A 505 -7.95 51.86 -16.81
CA SER A 505 -8.07 52.44 -18.14
C SER A 505 -7.86 53.94 -18.09
N VAL A 506 -7.02 54.43 -18.96
CA VAL A 506 -6.79 55.87 -19.15
C VAL A 506 -7.30 56.20 -20.55
N THR A 507 -8.36 56.99 -20.60
CA THR A 507 -8.89 57.46 -21.87
C THR A 507 -8.44 58.90 -22.06
N THR A 508 -7.68 59.15 -23.11
CA THR A 508 -7.28 60.48 -23.50
C THR A 508 -8.09 60.91 -24.74
N THR A 509 -8.83 61.98 -24.64
CA THR A 509 -9.55 62.55 -25.76
C THR A 509 -8.90 63.86 -26.16
N ALA A 510 -8.43 63.97 -27.40
CA ALA A 510 -7.98 65.24 -27.99
C ALA A 510 -9.17 65.86 -28.75
N GLY A 511 -9.65 66.99 -28.29
CA GLY A 511 -10.70 67.72 -29.00
C GLY A 511 -10.13 68.47 -30.23
N ALA A 512 -10.87 68.41 -31.34
CA ALA A 512 -10.50 69.06 -32.61
C ALA A 512 -10.79 70.58 -32.62
N SER A 513 -10.85 71.23 -31.46
CA SER A 513 -11.04 72.68 -31.37
C SER A 513 -9.69 73.42 -31.25
N ALA A 514 -9.63 74.64 -31.79
CA ALA A 514 -8.43 75.46 -31.96
C ALA A 514 -7.61 75.76 -30.64
N LEU A 515 -8.07 75.32 -29.52
CA LEU A 515 -7.31 75.21 -28.27
C LEU A 515 -7.25 73.75 -27.85
N PRO A 516 -6.06 73.14 -27.67
CA PRO A 516 -5.95 71.73 -27.31
C PRO A 516 -6.41 71.50 -25.86
N ALA A 517 -7.73 71.18 -25.71
CA ALA A 517 -8.25 70.74 -24.43
C ALA A 517 -7.93 69.24 -24.28
N PHE A 518 -6.89 68.94 -23.60
CA PHE A 518 -6.54 67.59 -23.19
C PHE A 518 -7.48 67.16 -22.04
N ARG A 519 -8.36 66.20 -22.27
CA ARG A 519 -9.15 65.57 -21.19
C ARG A 519 -8.61 64.14 -21.02
N ALA A 520 -8.07 63.89 -19.88
CA ALA A 520 -7.70 62.53 -19.44
C ALA A 520 -8.68 62.05 -18.40
N ALA A 521 -9.36 60.97 -18.65
CA ALA A 521 -10.14 60.26 -17.64
C ALA A 521 -9.44 58.97 -17.26
N ALA A 522 -9.12 58.82 -16.00
CA ALA A 522 -8.60 57.58 -15.45
C ALA A 522 -9.72 56.84 -14.72
N SER A 523 -10.00 55.62 -15.10
CA SER A 523 -10.94 54.79 -14.36
C SER A 523 -10.21 53.53 -13.89
N SER A 524 -10.46 53.11 -12.66
CA SER A 524 -10.01 51.83 -12.15
C SER A 524 -11.22 50.97 -11.80
N SER A 525 -11.24 49.74 -12.30
CA SER A 525 -12.26 48.77 -11.94
C SER A 525 -11.62 47.60 -11.22
N LEU A 526 -12.27 47.12 -10.17
CA LEU A 526 -11.89 45.93 -9.43
C LEU A 526 -12.89 44.82 -9.79
N SER A 527 -12.41 43.73 -10.37
CA SER A 527 -13.24 42.56 -10.67
C SER A 527 -12.72 41.33 -9.96
N GLY A 528 -13.63 40.51 -9.43
CA GLY A 528 -13.29 39.27 -8.77
C GLY A 528 -13.59 38.07 -9.68
N ARG A 529 -12.60 37.19 -9.91
CA ARG A 529 -12.76 35.94 -10.64
C ARG A 529 -12.52 34.77 -9.69
N ARG A 530 -13.40 33.76 -9.78
CA ARG A 530 -13.17 32.50 -9.06
C ARG A 530 -12.12 31.65 -9.78
N ASP A 531 -11.03 31.33 -9.09
CA ASP A 531 -9.94 30.53 -9.64
C ASP A 531 -9.43 29.52 -8.60
N SER A 532 -8.56 28.58 -9.01
CA SER A 532 -7.96 27.58 -8.11
C SER A 532 -7.08 28.24 -7.06
N VAL A 533 -7.15 27.76 -5.81
CA VAL A 533 -6.26 28.23 -4.73
C VAL A 533 -4.80 27.93 -5.05
N VAL A 534 -4.53 26.81 -5.71
CA VAL A 534 -3.23 26.48 -6.31
C VAL A 534 -3.41 26.40 -7.81
N PRO A 535 -2.87 27.35 -8.57
CA PRO A 535 -2.97 27.34 -10.03
C PRO A 535 -2.27 26.12 -10.65
N LEU A 536 -2.76 25.66 -11.78
CA LEU A 536 -2.18 24.50 -12.50
C LEU A 536 -0.70 24.73 -12.84
N GLU A 537 -0.37 25.96 -13.24
CA GLU A 537 1.00 26.34 -13.59
C GLU A 537 1.95 26.21 -12.39
N ALA A 538 1.47 26.49 -11.18
CA ALA A 538 2.25 26.34 -9.97
C ALA A 538 2.66 24.89 -9.74
N LEU A 539 1.74 23.96 -9.99
CA LEU A 539 2.02 22.52 -9.85
C LEU A 539 3.06 22.02 -10.84
N GLY A 540 3.07 22.57 -12.06
CA GLY A 540 4.05 22.25 -13.09
C GLY A 540 5.44 22.84 -12.84
N GLN A 541 5.52 23.91 -12.05
CA GLN A 541 6.75 24.70 -11.82
C GLN A 541 7.38 24.45 -10.45
N LEU A 542 6.80 23.57 -9.61
CA LEU A 542 7.35 23.26 -8.30
C LEU A 542 8.81 22.81 -8.40
N PRO A 543 9.73 23.38 -7.62
CA PRO A 543 11.07 22.85 -7.46
C PRO A 543 11.08 21.42 -6.94
N ASN A 544 12.21 20.73 -7.10
CA ASN A 544 12.37 19.39 -6.51
C ASN A 544 12.27 19.47 -4.99
N LEU A 545 11.68 18.44 -4.38
CA LEU A 545 11.44 18.31 -2.94
C LEU A 545 10.39 19.26 -2.37
N GLU A 546 9.82 20.14 -3.17
CA GLU A 546 8.76 21.03 -2.75
C GLU A 546 7.38 20.45 -3.11
N PHE A 547 6.40 20.76 -2.30
CA PHE A 547 5.07 20.22 -2.45
C PHE A 547 3.99 21.20 -1.97
N PHE A 548 2.78 21.00 -2.46
CA PHE A 548 1.56 21.46 -1.80
C PHE A 548 0.91 20.30 -1.07
N ALA A 549 0.36 20.54 0.11
CA ALA A 549 -0.31 19.49 0.86
C ALA A 549 -1.63 19.99 1.48
N SER A 550 -2.71 19.27 1.19
CA SER A 550 -3.96 19.35 1.93
C SER A 550 -3.95 18.25 2.99
N LEU A 551 -3.84 18.65 4.25
CA LEU A 551 -3.81 17.72 5.37
C LEU A 551 -5.12 17.82 6.14
N SER A 552 -5.53 16.74 6.80
CA SER A 552 -6.79 16.64 7.53
C SER A 552 -7.09 17.91 8.37
N GLY A 553 -8.32 18.38 8.26
CA GLY A 553 -8.76 19.66 8.81
C GLY A 553 -8.78 20.80 7.78
N GLY A 554 -8.65 20.49 6.46
CA GLY A 554 -8.86 21.44 5.36
C GLY A 554 -7.81 22.54 5.24
N ARG A 555 -6.63 22.36 5.83
CA ARG A 555 -5.54 23.33 5.78
C ARG A 555 -4.58 23.00 4.67
N LEU A 556 -4.37 23.95 3.77
CA LEU A 556 -3.41 23.83 2.69
C LEU A 556 -2.05 24.39 3.12
N TRP A 557 -1.00 23.66 2.77
CA TRP A 557 0.38 23.97 3.09
C TRP A 557 1.22 23.98 1.83
N LYS A 558 2.17 24.90 1.77
CA LYS A 558 3.31 24.83 0.86
C LYS A 558 4.52 24.39 1.68
N GLY A 559 5.13 23.30 1.26
CA GLY A 559 6.20 22.70 2.04
C GLY A 559 7.39 22.27 1.21
N ARG A 560 8.46 21.90 1.91
CA ARG A 560 9.70 21.35 1.40
C ARG A 560 10.17 20.22 2.29
N MET A 561 10.53 19.09 1.70
CA MET A 561 11.02 17.91 2.43
C MET A 561 12.55 17.81 2.32
N PRO A 562 13.29 17.79 3.41
CA PRO A 562 14.74 17.55 3.35
C PRO A 562 15.06 16.10 3.00
N ILE A 563 16.22 15.89 2.42
CA ILE A 563 16.74 14.57 2.07
C ILE A 563 17.33 13.92 3.32
N LEU A 564 16.92 12.70 3.61
CA LEU A 564 17.61 11.81 4.55
C LEU A 564 18.73 11.08 3.83
N ASP A 565 19.88 10.95 4.47
CA ASP A 565 20.97 10.14 3.93
C ASP A 565 20.81 8.68 4.42
N PRO A 566 20.41 7.75 3.55
CA PRO A 566 20.22 6.35 3.93
C PRO A 566 21.53 5.57 4.06
N ALA A 567 22.66 6.15 3.61
CA ALA A 567 23.96 5.49 3.68
C ALA A 567 24.61 5.61 5.07
N LEU A 568 24.15 6.55 5.88
CA LEU A 568 24.66 6.73 7.24
C LEU A 568 23.93 5.78 8.18
N GLU A 569 24.68 5.24 9.14
CA GLU A 569 24.12 4.41 10.22
C GLU A 569 23.25 5.25 11.13
N GLY A 570 22.02 5.45 10.72
CA GLY A 570 21.05 6.27 11.39
C GLY A 570 20.40 7.29 10.46
N LEU A 571 19.43 8.01 10.98
CA LEU A 571 18.76 9.09 10.24
C LEU A 571 19.60 10.36 10.35
N HIS A 572 20.42 10.58 9.34
CA HIS A 572 21.16 11.84 9.20
C HIS A 572 20.58 12.67 8.08
N LEU A 573 20.42 13.95 8.35
CA LEU A 573 20.16 14.93 7.30
C LEU A 573 21.44 15.26 6.55
N TYR A 574 21.26 15.61 5.30
CA TYR A 574 22.34 16.05 4.41
C TYR A 574 23.04 17.37 4.83
N ALA A 575 22.61 17.98 5.92
CA ALA A 575 23.25 19.15 6.50
C ALA A 575 23.79 18.82 7.89
N PRO A 576 24.92 19.40 8.31
CA PRO A 576 25.43 19.20 9.66
C PRO A 576 24.35 19.60 10.67
N VAL A 577 23.99 18.64 11.50
CA VAL A 577 23.02 18.87 12.58
C VAL A 577 23.63 19.87 13.53
N PRO A 578 23.05 21.05 13.78
CA PRO A 578 23.51 21.91 14.87
C PRO A 578 23.44 21.14 16.17
N LYS A 579 24.38 21.40 17.07
CA LYS A 579 24.37 20.78 18.40
C LYS A 579 22.99 20.94 19.03
N VAL A 580 22.33 19.83 19.25
CA VAL A 580 20.96 19.74 19.73
C VAL A 580 20.83 20.45 21.07
N PRO A 581 19.92 21.42 21.23
CA PRO A 581 19.65 22.02 22.54
C PRO A 581 19.13 20.96 23.52
N ALA A 582 19.45 21.13 24.81
CA ALA A 582 19.17 20.19 25.88
C ALA A 582 17.73 19.59 25.99
N PRO A 583 16.64 20.24 25.52
CA PRO A 583 15.29 19.63 25.53
C PRO A 583 15.12 18.40 24.62
N ILE A 584 15.89 18.32 23.53
CA ILE A 584 15.80 17.17 22.59
C ILE A 584 16.54 15.96 23.15
N GLY A 585 17.52 16.16 24.01
CA GLY A 585 18.12 15.08 24.80
C GLY A 585 17.08 14.33 25.65
N ARG A 586 16.06 15.02 26.15
CA ARG A 586 14.96 14.41 26.91
C ARG A 586 14.00 13.60 26.02
N LEU A 587 13.68 14.07 24.81
CA LEU A 587 12.86 13.31 23.88
C LEU A 587 13.60 12.07 23.37
N ARG A 588 14.89 12.22 23.08
CA ARG A 588 15.76 11.08 22.72
C ARG A 588 15.88 10.10 23.87
N ALA A 589 16.14 10.57 25.08
CA ALA A 589 16.19 9.73 26.28
C ALA A 589 14.83 9.07 26.59
N PHE A 590 13.71 9.76 26.36
CA PHE A 590 12.37 9.21 26.52
C PHE A 590 12.10 8.14 25.46
N LEU A 591 12.44 8.39 24.18
CA LEU A 591 12.32 7.41 23.11
C LEU A 591 13.24 6.21 23.33
N GLU A 592 14.47 6.44 23.77
CA GLU A 592 15.42 5.39 24.14
C GLU A 592 14.96 4.58 25.37
N ALA A 593 14.39 5.25 26.38
CA ALA A 593 13.82 4.58 27.57
C ALA A 593 12.58 3.77 27.22
N ARG A 594 11.70 4.30 26.35
CA ARG A 594 10.50 3.59 25.88
C ARG A 594 10.85 2.43 24.95
N VAL A 595 11.90 2.57 24.13
CA VAL A 595 12.47 1.49 23.32
C VAL A 595 13.10 0.40 24.20
N LYS A 596 13.78 0.79 25.30
CA LYS A 596 14.28 -0.19 26.30
C LYS A 596 13.15 -0.92 27.03
N SER A 597 12.11 -0.22 27.44
CA SER A 597 10.91 -0.81 28.06
C SER A 597 10.22 -1.80 27.11
N LEU A 598 10.01 -1.39 25.85
CA LEU A 598 9.46 -2.25 24.81
C LEU A 598 10.36 -3.45 24.46
N LYS A 599 11.71 -3.32 24.62
CA LYS A 599 12.65 -4.44 24.45
C LYS A 599 12.53 -5.47 25.58
N SER A 600 12.34 -5.02 26.82
CA SER A 600 12.19 -5.92 27.98
C SER A 600 10.89 -6.72 27.89
N ASP A 601 9.79 -6.05 27.54
CA ASP A 601 8.47 -6.68 27.44
C ASP A 601 8.35 -7.59 26.21
N ARG A 602 8.98 -7.21 25.08
CA ARG A 602 8.95 -7.98 23.83
C ARG A 602 9.88 -9.18 23.84
N SER A 603 11.07 -9.07 24.42
CA SER A 603 11.92 -10.25 24.56
C SER A 603 11.27 -11.30 25.47
N ALA A 604 10.44 -10.87 26.41
CA ALA A 604 9.64 -11.76 27.24
C ALA A 604 8.42 -12.34 26.49
N ALA A 605 7.74 -11.55 25.65
CA ALA A 605 6.63 -12.00 24.82
C ALA A 605 7.10 -12.90 23.66
N PHE A 606 8.21 -12.55 23.01
CA PHE A 606 8.83 -13.36 21.96
C PHE A 606 9.31 -14.71 22.51
N ARG A 607 9.96 -14.73 23.69
CA ARG A 607 10.35 -15.98 24.35
C ARG A 607 9.14 -16.80 24.82
N ARG A 608 8.05 -16.17 25.27
CA ARG A 608 6.82 -16.89 25.65
C ARG A 608 6.11 -17.48 24.43
N HIS A 609 6.09 -16.78 23.30
CA HIS A 609 5.49 -17.29 22.07
C HIS A 609 6.31 -18.44 21.47
N PHE A 610 7.64 -18.32 21.43
CA PHE A 610 8.54 -19.40 20.97
C PHE A 610 8.59 -20.60 21.93
N ASN A 611 8.52 -20.38 23.24
CA ASN A 611 8.50 -21.46 24.24
C ASN A 611 7.10 -22.08 24.41
N GLY A 612 6.03 -21.34 24.13
CA GLY A 612 4.67 -21.85 24.10
C GLY A 612 4.41 -22.83 22.95
N VAL A 613 5.11 -22.66 21.84
CA VAL A 613 5.07 -23.60 20.70
C VAL A 613 5.84 -24.88 20.99
N LYS A 614 6.89 -24.81 21.81
CA LYS A 614 7.64 -26.01 22.26
C LYS A 614 6.94 -26.82 23.38
N GLY A 615 5.98 -26.23 24.07
CA GLY A 615 5.30 -26.86 25.21
C GLY A 615 3.99 -27.60 24.89
N LYS A 616 3.50 -27.53 23.66
CA LYS A 616 2.23 -28.19 23.26
C LYS A 616 2.40 -29.47 22.44
N SER A 617 3.62 -30.00 22.32
CA SER A 617 3.85 -31.27 21.60
C SER A 617 4.13 -32.46 22.51
N LEU A 618 3.75 -32.42 23.80
CA LEU A 618 3.81 -33.59 24.68
C LEU A 618 2.73 -33.47 25.75
N LYS A 619 1.50 -33.84 25.38
CA LYS A 619 0.57 -34.63 26.19
C LYS A 619 -0.61 -35.06 25.32
#